data_bee767ffae56b65be2130c667fa9fced
#
_entry.id   bee767ffae56b65be2130c667fa9fced
#
_cell.length_a   1.000
_cell.length_b   1.000
_cell.length_c   1.000
_cell.angle_alpha   90.00
_cell.angle_beta   90.00
_cell.angle_gamma   90.00
#
_symmetry.space_group_name_H-M   'P 1'
#
loop_
_entity.id
_entity.type
_entity.pdbx_description
1 polymer ?
#
loop_
_entity_poly.entity_id
_entity_poly.type
_entity_poly.pdbx_seq_one_letter_code
_entity_poly.pdbx_strand_id
1 'polypeptide(L)'
;CDLCGHELLYKYPLVLLYCIENYIFVFQIVGFMEFIKEAGVSPQKSMDIKNDKITIKPLRDKDVGIFSKWLAKEYIYKWFCPDGEEHKMAWLDEVNNRNTQYHYMKHFIVYYNDKAIGFCLYLDCYFEKEYIPEHYGKTVDEKETVFEIGYLIGEEEYLGKGIGKIIVKKLIGEIAEIGGKEILADPDEANVLSIRTLLSNGFVK
;
A
#
# COMPACT_ATOMS: atom_id res chain seq x y z
N CYS A 1 42.59 0.48 -15.57
CA CYS A 1 42.69 -0.32 -14.36
C CYS A 1 41.47 -0.05 -13.52
N ASP A 2 40.43 -0.65 -13.81
CA ASP A 2 39.68 -1.80 -13.27
C ASP A 2 39.73 -1.93 -11.76
N LEU A 3 38.58 -1.69 -11.20
CA LEU A 3 37.98 -2.16 -9.95
C LEU A 3 37.17 -1.02 -9.32
N CYS A 4 36.03 -0.74 -9.91
CA CYS A 4 34.97 -0.06 -9.17
C CYS A 4 33.63 -0.51 -9.74
N GLY A 5 32.92 -1.25 -9.00
CA GLY A 5 31.53 -1.33 -9.20
C GLY A 5 30.95 -2.68 -9.23
N HIS A 6 30.46 -3.26 -8.30
CA HIS A 6 29.35 -4.23 -8.30
C HIS A 6 28.83 -4.49 -6.87
N GLU A 7 28.87 -3.48 -5.97
CA GLU A 7 28.36 -3.67 -4.59
C GLU A 7 27.30 -2.65 -4.14
N LEU A 8 26.75 -1.84 -5.02
CA LEU A 8 25.79 -0.78 -4.61
C LEU A 8 24.34 -0.99 -5.09
N LEU A 9 24.03 -2.14 -5.73
CA LEU A 9 22.70 -2.38 -6.31
C LEU A 9 21.72 -3.18 -5.44
N TYR A 10 22.07 -3.52 -4.23
CA TYR A 10 21.22 -4.38 -3.36
C TYR A 10 20.74 -3.71 -2.08
N LYS A 11 20.66 -2.39 -2.00
CA LYS A 11 20.38 -1.69 -0.74
C LYS A 11 18.95 -1.16 -0.59
N TYR A 12 18.11 -1.26 -1.61
CA TYR A 12 16.75 -0.72 -1.56
C TYR A 12 15.73 -1.78 -1.92
N PRO A 13 14.58 -1.81 -1.25
CA PRO A 13 13.47 -2.63 -1.71
C PRO A 13 13.10 -2.17 -3.13
N LEU A 14 13.29 -3.05 -4.11
CA LEU A 14 12.96 -2.85 -5.52
C LEU A 14 11.46 -2.67 -5.79
N VAL A 15 10.71 -2.39 -4.75
CA VAL A 15 9.24 -2.29 -4.79
C VAL A 15 8.74 -1.16 -5.67
N LEU A 16 9.61 -0.20 -6.05
CA LEU A 16 9.12 1.09 -6.54
C LEU A 16 9.94 1.70 -7.71
N LEU A 17 10.72 0.92 -8.42
CA LEU A 17 11.62 1.43 -9.47
C LEU A 17 11.01 1.48 -10.88
N TYR A 18 9.75 1.81 -11.04
CA TYR A 18 9.25 2.14 -12.39
C TYR A 18 8.15 3.18 -12.35
N CYS A 19 8.55 4.43 -12.46
CA CYS A 19 7.64 5.52 -12.77
C CYS A 19 8.23 6.41 -13.85
N ILE A 20 7.77 6.22 -15.07
CA ILE A 20 7.91 7.21 -16.13
C ILE A 20 6.53 7.87 -16.23
N GLU A 21 6.43 9.13 -15.77
CA GLU A 21 5.23 9.96 -15.73
C GLU A 21 4.16 9.50 -14.72
N ASN A 22 4.39 9.70 -13.42
CA ASN A 22 3.52 9.19 -12.37
C ASN A 22 2.51 10.19 -11.85
N TYR A 23 1.30 9.66 -11.56
CA TYR A 23 0.30 10.36 -10.78
C TYR A 23 0.54 10.13 -9.29
N ILE A 24 1.23 11.06 -8.64
CA ILE A 24 1.42 11.07 -7.19
C ILE A 24 0.10 11.42 -6.51
N PHE A 25 -0.35 10.60 -5.58
CA PHE A 25 -1.53 10.87 -4.77
C PHE A 25 -1.15 11.19 -3.33
N VAL A 26 -1.66 12.30 -2.84
CA VAL A 26 -1.39 12.81 -1.50
C VAL A 26 -2.68 12.89 -0.70
N PHE A 27 -2.66 12.50 0.55
CA PHE A 27 -3.74 12.67 1.50
C PHE A 27 -3.22 13.39 2.74
N GLN A 28 -3.85 14.53 3.07
CA GLN A 28 -3.53 15.30 4.29
C GLN A 28 -4.51 14.92 5.39
N ILE A 29 -4.00 14.53 6.55
CA ILE A 29 -4.81 14.09 7.69
C ILE A 29 -5.37 15.27 8.49
N VAL A 30 -4.89 16.47 8.25
CA VAL A 30 -5.35 17.69 8.92
C VAL A 30 -6.84 17.91 8.67
N GLY A 31 -7.67 17.82 9.71
CA GLY A 31 -9.12 17.96 9.63
C GLY A 31 -9.89 16.64 9.40
N PHE A 32 -9.23 15.50 9.29
CA PHE A 32 -9.87 14.21 9.01
C PHE A 32 -10.95 13.82 10.03
N MET A 33 -10.79 14.18 11.30
CA MET A 33 -11.80 13.91 12.34
C MET A 33 -13.09 14.72 12.16
N GLU A 34 -13.06 15.86 11.49
CA GLU A 34 -14.25 16.64 11.14
C GLU A 34 -14.95 16.09 9.89
N PHE A 35 -14.17 15.68 8.89
CA PHE A 35 -14.67 15.13 7.63
C PHE A 35 -15.50 13.84 7.83
N ILE A 36 -15.13 12.96 8.77
CA ILE A 36 -15.91 11.75 9.08
C ILE A 36 -17.32 12.06 9.61
N LYS A 37 -17.53 13.23 10.22
CA LYS A 37 -18.82 13.63 10.78
C LYS A 37 -19.81 14.18 9.74
N GLU A 38 -19.32 14.71 8.63
CA GLU A 38 -20.16 15.41 7.63
C GLU A 38 -20.55 14.58 6.40
N ALA A 39 -19.82 13.50 6.09
CA ALA A 39 -20.08 12.67 4.92
C ALA A 39 -21.22 11.65 5.14
N GLY A 40 -22.44 12.15 5.16
CA GLY A 40 -23.66 11.34 4.99
C GLY A 40 -23.81 10.84 3.55
N VAL A 41 -23.11 9.78 3.18
CA VAL A 41 -23.21 9.17 1.84
C VAL A 41 -24.31 8.11 1.84
N SER A 42 -25.37 8.33 1.07
CA SER A 42 -26.44 7.35 0.83
C SER A 42 -25.96 6.19 -0.06
N PRO A 43 -26.42 4.95 0.17
CA PRO A 43 -25.87 3.77 -0.48
C PRO A 43 -26.53 3.47 -1.81
N GLN A 44 -25.70 3.24 -2.83
CA GLN A 44 -26.12 2.59 -4.08
C GLN A 44 -26.06 1.05 -3.87
N LYS A 45 -27.15 0.38 -4.25
CA LYS A 45 -27.49 -1.01 -3.99
C LYS A 45 -26.61 -1.98 -4.83
N SER A 46 -25.57 -2.52 -4.22
CA SER A 46 -24.86 -3.72 -4.65
C SER A 46 -24.61 -4.57 -3.41
N MET A 47 -24.59 -5.90 -3.55
CA MET A 47 -24.50 -6.91 -2.48
C MET A 47 -23.65 -6.41 -1.31
N ASP A 48 -24.32 -6.02 -0.20
CA ASP A 48 -23.75 -5.28 0.93
C ASP A 48 -22.62 -6.08 1.60
N ILE A 49 -21.39 -5.79 1.16
CA ILE A 49 -20.22 -6.11 1.96
C ILE A 49 -20.26 -5.12 3.12
N LYS A 50 -20.67 -5.61 4.26
CA LYS A 50 -20.73 -4.80 5.48
C LYS A 50 -19.31 -4.42 5.88
N ASN A 51 -19.06 -3.12 6.08
CA ASN A 51 -17.77 -2.57 6.50
C ASN A 51 -17.22 -3.22 7.78
N ASP A 52 -18.10 -3.60 8.70
CA ASP A 52 -17.78 -4.24 9.97
C ASP A 52 -17.19 -5.66 9.82
N LYS A 53 -17.35 -6.28 8.64
CA LYS A 53 -16.83 -7.61 8.33
C LYS A 53 -15.44 -7.61 7.71
N ILE A 54 -14.96 -6.44 7.26
CA ILE A 54 -13.59 -6.28 6.75
C ILE A 54 -12.67 -5.89 7.90
N THR A 55 -11.68 -6.71 8.17
CA THR A 55 -10.62 -6.42 9.17
C THR A 55 -9.25 -6.52 8.54
N ILE A 56 -8.29 -5.75 9.05
CA ILE A 56 -6.87 -5.90 8.75
C ILE A 56 -6.20 -6.45 10.00
N LYS A 57 -5.29 -7.40 9.83
CA LYS A 57 -4.53 -8.00 10.94
C LYS A 57 -3.06 -8.09 10.54
N PRO A 58 -2.11 -7.84 11.45
CA PRO A 58 -0.68 -7.94 11.14
C PRO A 58 -0.34 -9.26 10.44
N LEU A 59 0.46 -9.18 9.38
CA LEU A 59 0.93 -10.35 8.64
C LEU A 59 1.84 -11.21 9.53
N ARG A 60 1.63 -12.52 9.53
CA ARG A 60 2.41 -13.52 10.28
C ARG A 60 3.13 -14.45 9.32
N ASP A 61 4.10 -15.20 9.78
CA ASP A 61 4.89 -16.11 8.95
C ASP A 61 4.03 -17.11 8.18
N LYS A 62 2.96 -17.60 8.79
CA LYS A 62 2.00 -18.50 8.13
C LYS A 62 1.24 -17.86 6.97
N ASP A 63 1.19 -16.55 6.93
CA ASP A 63 0.44 -15.79 5.94
C ASP A 63 1.30 -15.49 4.69
N VAL A 64 2.64 -15.64 4.75
CA VAL A 64 3.57 -15.41 3.64
C VAL A 64 3.23 -16.28 2.43
N GLY A 65 2.85 -17.55 2.67
CA GLY A 65 2.51 -18.48 1.60
C GLY A 65 1.26 -18.08 0.80
N ILE A 66 0.25 -17.47 1.42
CA ILE A 66 -0.93 -16.96 0.70
C ILE A 66 -0.59 -15.67 -0.04
N PHE A 67 0.20 -14.80 0.54
CA PHE A 67 0.68 -13.58 -0.12
C PHE A 67 1.48 -13.90 -1.39
N SER A 68 2.41 -14.85 -1.32
CA SER A 68 3.16 -15.33 -2.49
C SER A 68 2.25 -15.87 -3.61
N LYS A 69 1.18 -16.59 -3.26
CA LYS A 69 0.20 -17.07 -4.24
C LYS A 69 -0.58 -15.92 -4.88
N TRP A 70 -0.91 -14.87 -4.13
CA TRP A 70 -1.57 -13.70 -4.68
C TRP A 70 -0.67 -12.94 -5.65
N LEU A 71 0.60 -12.75 -5.31
CA LEU A 71 1.58 -12.10 -6.21
C LEU A 71 1.75 -12.85 -7.55
N ALA A 72 1.47 -14.17 -7.61
CA ALA A 72 1.53 -14.95 -8.83
C ALA A 72 0.27 -14.82 -9.71
N LYS A 73 -0.81 -14.19 -9.24
CA LYS A 73 -2.03 -13.98 -10.04
C LYS A 73 -1.80 -12.86 -11.05
N GLU A 74 -2.09 -13.08 -12.31
CA GLU A 74 -1.82 -12.18 -13.44
C GLU A 74 -2.33 -10.75 -13.19
N TYR A 75 -3.57 -10.62 -12.67
CA TYR A 75 -4.18 -9.31 -12.41
C TYR A 75 -3.55 -8.54 -11.24
N ILE A 76 -2.75 -9.20 -10.38
CA ILE A 76 -1.93 -8.60 -9.34
C ILE A 76 -0.51 -8.40 -9.84
N TYR A 77 0.07 -9.45 -10.44
CA TYR A 77 1.45 -9.49 -10.90
C TYR A 77 1.82 -8.28 -11.75
N LYS A 78 0.98 -7.92 -12.71
CA LYS A 78 1.21 -6.78 -13.61
C LYS A 78 1.36 -5.43 -12.90
N TRP A 79 0.80 -5.27 -11.67
CA TRP A 79 0.86 -4.03 -10.91
C TRP A 79 1.88 -4.08 -9.77
N PHE A 80 2.04 -5.24 -9.14
CA PHE A 80 2.92 -5.45 -8.01
C PHE A 80 4.30 -5.98 -8.40
N CYS A 81 4.44 -6.53 -9.59
CA CYS A 81 5.69 -7.11 -10.06
C CYS A 81 5.99 -6.69 -11.52
N PRO A 82 5.99 -5.37 -11.84
CA PRO A 82 6.22 -4.90 -13.20
C PRO A 82 7.58 -5.37 -13.76
N ASP A 83 8.60 -5.53 -12.91
CA ASP A 83 9.93 -6.03 -13.29
C ASP A 83 10.03 -7.57 -13.22
N GLY A 84 8.90 -8.25 -13.12
CA GLY A 84 8.85 -9.69 -13.19
C GLY A 84 9.19 -10.41 -11.87
N GLU A 85 9.88 -11.55 -11.97
CA GLU A 85 10.13 -12.44 -10.82
C GLU A 85 11.08 -11.79 -9.80
N GLU A 86 12.00 -10.94 -10.23
CA GLU A 86 12.92 -10.22 -9.34
C GLU A 86 12.14 -9.31 -8.38
N HIS A 87 11.17 -8.56 -8.90
CA HIS A 87 10.31 -7.70 -8.09
C HIS A 87 9.43 -8.51 -7.12
N LYS A 88 8.92 -9.65 -7.57
CA LYS A 88 8.17 -10.57 -6.69
C LYS A 88 9.04 -11.12 -5.56
N MET A 89 10.31 -11.45 -5.83
CA MET A 89 11.25 -11.90 -4.82
C MET A 89 11.57 -10.80 -3.81
N ALA A 90 11.68 -9.54 -4.26
CA ALA A 90 11.83 -8.39 -3.38
C ALA A 90 10.66 -8.24 -2.40
N TRP A 91 9.41 -8.37 -2.86
CA TRP A 91 8.23 -8.41 -1.99
C TRP A 91 8.29 -9.52 -0.94
N LEU A 92 8.75 -10.71 -1.33
CA LEU A 92 8.87 -11.84 -0.41
C LEU A 92 10.00 -11.64 0.60
N ASP A 93 11.11 -11.03 0.19
CA ASP A 93 12.20 -10.65 1.10
C ASP A 93 11.72 -9.63 2.13
N GLU A 94 11.00 -8.60 1.69
CA GLU A 94 10.42 -7.57 2.54
C GLU A 94 9.52 -8.17 3.62
N VAL A 95 8.54 -8.98 3.27
CA VAL A 95 7.63 -9.57 4.26
C VAL A 95 8.31 -10.58 5.17
N ASN A 96 9.35 -11.28 4.72
CA ASN A 96 10.13 -12.19 5.53
C ASN A 96 11.02 -11.46 6.53
N ASN A 97 11.57 -10.30 6.16
CA ASN A 97 12.46 -9.48 6.99
C ASN A 97 11.75 -8.29 7.65
N ARG A 98 10.40 -8.29 7.70
CA ARG A 98 9.55 -7.19 8.23
C ARG A 98 9.82 -6.81 9.68
N ASN A 99 10.37 -7.74 10.48
CA ASN A 99 10.68 -7.48 11.89
C ASN A 99 12.14 -7.02 12.11
N THR A 100 12.94 -6.97 11.07
CA THR A 100 14.36 -6.63 11.10
C THR A 100 14.67 -5.46 10.17
N GLN A 101 15.04 -5.73 8.93
CA GLN A 101 15.44 -4.73 7.95
C GLN A 101 14.28 -3.78 7.59
N TYR A 102 13.07 -4.31 7.43
CA TYR A 102 11.88 -3.56 7.01
C TYR A 102 10.93 -3.26 8.18
N HIS A 103 11.45 -3.07 9.40
CA HIS A 103 10.66 -2.83 10.61
C HIS A 103 9.78 -1.57 10.56
N TYR A 104 10.11 -0.63 9.68
CA TYR A 104 9.38 0.62 9.44
C TYR A 104 8.18 0.43 8.49
N MET A 105 8.05 -0.75 7.89
CA MET A 105 6.90 -1.16 7.10
C MET A 105 5.96 -2.01 7.96
N LYS A 106 4.68 -1.75 7.86
CA LYS A 106 3.63 -2.53 8.55
C LYS A 106 2.78 -3.26 7.54
N HIS A 107 2.89 -4.57 7.53
CA HIS A 107 2.22 -5.47 6.60
C HIS A 107 1.00 -6.10 7.25
N PHE A 108 -0.12 -6.14 6.54
CA PHE A 108 -1.38 -6.67 7.03
C PHE A 108 -2.00 -7.64 6.03
N ILE A 109 -2.70 -8.64 6.55
CA ILE A 109 -3.64 -9.43 5.78
C ILE A 109 -5.04 -8.86 5.97
N VAL A 110 -5.74 -8.68 4.86
CA VAL A 110 -7.14 -8.25 4.83
C VAL A 110 -8.04 -9.47 4.94
N TYR A 111 -8.97 -9.44 5.87
CA TYR A 111 -9.96 -10.50 6.07
C TYR A 111 -11.37 -9.98 5.79
N TYR A 112 -12.20 -10.83 5.17
CA TYR A 112 -13.64 -10.70 5.13
C TYR A 112 -14.25 -11.84 5.96
N ASN A 113 -14.97 -11.53 7.05
CA ASN A 113 -15.21 -12.47 8.13
C ASN A 113 -13.84 -13.05 8.59
N ASP A 114 -13.63 -14.33 8.55
CA ASP A 114 -12.35 -14.95 8.90
C ASP A 114 -11.54 -15.45 7.68
N LYS A 115 -11.99 -15.16 6.46
CA LYS A 115 -11.33 -15.53 5.22
C LYS A 115 -10.33 -14.45 4.83
N ALA A 116 -9.06 -14.83 4.64
CA ALA A 116 -8.06 -13.95 4.07
C ALA A 116 -8.40 -13.65 2.60
N ILE A 117 -8.45 -12.38 2.22
CA ILE A 117 -8.90 -11.92 0.90
C ILE A 117 -7.96 -10.94 0.22
N GLY A 118 -6.96 -10.44 0.91
CA GLY A 118 -6.04 -9.45 0.36
C GLY A 118 -4.94 -9.08 1.33
N PHE A 119 -4.13 -8.15 0.91
CA PHE A 119 -2.97 -7.65 1.62
C PHE A 119 -2.96 -6.12 1.55
N CYS A 120 -2.42 -5.47 2.57
CA CYS A 120 -2.12 -4.06 2.54
C CYS A 120 -0.94 -3.74 3.47
N LEU A 121 -0.34 -2.59 3.25
CA LEU A 121 0.78 -2.11 4.04
C LEU A 121 0.76 -0.58 4.15
N TYR A 122 1.51 -0.08 5.10
CA TYR A 122 2.07 1.26 5.06
C TYR A 122 3.55 1.22 5.45
N LEU A 123 4.30 2.19 4.95
CA LEU A 123 5.70 2.42 5.34
C LEU A 123 5.89 3.86 5.82
N ASP A 124 6.81 4.05 6.76
CA ASP A 124 7.24 5.38 7.20
C ASP A 124 8.30 5.92 6.23
N CYS A 125 7.90 6.93 5.46
CA CYS A 125 8.73 7.55 4.41
C CYS A 125 10.05 8.17 4.94
N TYR A 126 10.17 8.40 6.24
CA TYR A 126 11.43 8.86 6.86
C TYR A 126 12.59 7.90 6.58
N PHE A 127 12.36 6.60 6.47
CA PHE A 127 13.40 5.60 6.27
C PHE A 127 13.81 5.45 4.80
N GLU A 128 13.02 5.98 3.88
CA GLU A 128 13.23 5.91 2.43
C GLU A 128 13.90 7.19 1.88
N LYS A 129 15.09 7.49 2.40
CA LYS A 129 15.81 8.77 2.20
C LYS A 129 16.20 9.08 0.75
N GLU A 130 16.37 8.09 -0.08
CA GLU A 130 16.74 8.26 -1.49
C GLU A 130 15.48 8.13 -2.37
N TYR A 131 14.66 7.13 -2.09
CA TYR A 131 13.47 6.85 -2.87
C TYR A 131 12.44 7.98 -2.82
N ILE A 132 12.05 8.45 -1.62
CA ILE A 132 11.02 9.48 -1.49
C ILE A 132 11.40 10.80 -2.17
N PRO A 133 12.63 11.34 -2.01
CA PRO A 133 13.02 12.54 -2.76
C PRO A 133 13.07 12.33 -4.28
N GLU A 134 13.58 11.19 -4.73
CA GLU A 134 13.68 10.90 -6.16
C GLU A 134 12.30 10.75 -6.80
N HIS A 135 11.39 10.07 -6.11
CA HIS A 135 10.09 9.66 -6.64
C HIS A 135 9.01 10.74 -6.48
N TYR A 136 8.95 11.33 -5.30
CA TYR A 136 7.93 12.30 -4.93
C TYR A 136 8.43 13.75 -4.93
N GLY A 137 9.72 13.99 -5.21
CA GLY A 137 10.34 15.31 -5.11
C GLY A 137 10.25 15.93 -3.71
N LYS A 138 10.15 15.09 -2.67
CA LYS A 138 9.85 15.48 -1.30
C LYS A 138 10.86 14.90 -0.32
N THR A 139 11.32 15.73 0.63
CA THR A 139 12.14 15.27 1.76
C THR A 139 11.29 15.07 3.00
N VAL A 140 11.51 13.98 3.72
CA VAL A 140 10.84 13.68 5.00
C VAL A 140 11.89 13.65 6.10
N ASP A 141 11.84 14.64 7.00
CA ASP A 141 12.85 14.85 8.05
C ASP A 141 12.44 14.31 9.41
N GLU A 142 11.15 14.02 9.61
CA GLU A 142 10.58 13.57 10.89
C GLU A 142 9.91 12.21 10.73
N LYS A 143 10.22 11.26 11.64
CA LYS A 143 9.58 9.94 11.69
C LYS A 143 8.08 10.05 11.97
N GLU A 144 7.34 9.07 11.46
CA GLU A 144 5.91 8.93 11.75
C GLU A 144 5.05 10.13 11.33
N THR A 145 5.52 10.91 10.35
CA THR A 145 4.78 12.07 9.84
C THR A 145 4.21 11.85 8.45
N VAL A 146 4.97 11.22 7.56
CA VAL A 146 4.57 10.95 6.17
C VAL A 146 4.68 9.45 5.92
N PHE A 147 3.61 8.88 5.41
CA PHE A 147 3.52 7.45 5.13
C PHE A 147 3.19 7.20 3.67
N GLU A 148 3.61 6.08 3.14
CA GLU A 148 3.14 5.56 1.86
C GLU A 148 2.33 4.31 2.09
N ILE A 149 1.28 4.10 1.28
CA ILE A 149 0.39 2.95 1.39
C ILE A 149 0.38 2.09 0.12
N GLY A 150 0.27 0.77 0.33
CA GLY A 150 0.01 -0.20 -0.72
C GLY A 150 -1.10 -1.17 -0.34
N TYR A 151 -1.86 -1.66 -1.34
CA TYR A 151 -2.92 -2.64 -1.11
C TYR A 151 -3.24 -3.46 -2.35
N LEU A 152 -3.66 -4.70 -2.12
CA LEU A 152 -4.22 -5.58 -3.16
C LEU A 152 -5.40 -6.40 -2.64
N ILE A 153 -6.29 -6.77 -3.55
CA ILE A 153 -7.33 -7.77 -3.31
C ILE A 153 -6.86 -9.08 -3.93
N GLY A 154 -6.52 -10.05 -3.07
CA GLY A 154 -5.92 -11.32 -3.46
C GLY A 154 -6.91 -12.33 -4.05
N GLU A 155 -8.22 -12.19 -3.76
CA GLU A 155 -9.25 -13.12 -4.21
C GLU A 155 -10.19 -12.44 -5.20
N GLU A 156 -10.24 -12.95 -6.44
CA GLU A 156 -10.98 -12.36 -7.57
C GLU A 156 -12.47 -12.13 -7.28
N GLU A 157 -13.08 -13.06 -6.55
CA GLU A 157 -14.49 -12.97 -6.20
C GLU A 157 -14.85 -11.72 -5.37
N TYR A 158 -13.83 -11.03 -4.82
CA TYR A 158 -13.97 -9.81 -4.03
C TYR A 158 -13.65 -8.52 -4.82
N LEU A 159 -13.22 -8.65 -6.07
CA LEU A 159 -12.98 -7.48 -6.93
C LEU A 159 -14.28 -6.74 -7.28
N GLY A 160 -14.19 -5.43 -7.47
CA GLY A 160 -15.33 -4.60 -7.88
C GLY A 160 -16.41 -4.39 -6.80
N LYS A 161 -16.19 -4.87 -5.56
CA LYS A 161 -17.15 -4.80 -4.45
C LYS A 161 -16.89 -3.66 -3.45
N GLY A 162 -16.07 -2.68 -3.82
CA GLY A 162 -15.74 -1.54 -2.97
C GLY A 162 -14.78 -1.83 -1.80
N ILE A 163 -14.22 -3.05 -1.74
CA ILE A 163 -13.33 -3.46 -0.64
C ILE A 163 -12.06 -2.61 -0.60
N GLY A 164 -11.47 -2.26 -1.76
CA GLY A 164 -10.31 -1.38 -1.83
C GLY A 164 -10.53 -0.06 -1.08
N LYS A 165 -11.71 0.55 -1.25
CA LYS A 165 -12.08 1.77 -0.54
C LYS A 165 -12.08 1.57 0.99
N ILE A 166 -12.54 0.41 1.46
CA ILE A 166 -12.57 0.09 2.90
C ILE A 166 -11.15 -0.14 3.42
N ILE A 167 -10.31 -0.84 2.65
CA ILE A 167 -8.90 -1.07 3.01
C ILE A 167 -8.16 0.25 3.18
N VAL A 168 -8.22 1.14 2.17
CA VAL A 168 -7.58 2.45 2.22
C VAL A 168 -8.08 3.26 3.41
N LYS A 169 -9.40 3.29 3.67
CA LYS A 169 -9.95 3.97 4.84
C LYS A 169 -9.40 3.42 6.17
N LYS A 170 -9.19 2.10 6.27
CA LYS A 170 -8.60 1.49 7.48
C LYS A 170 -7.13 1.87 7.63
N LEU A 171 -6.34 1.85 6.55
CA LEU A 171 -4.94 2.31 6.58
C LEU A 171 -4.84 3.78 7.00
N ILE A 172 -5.70 4.65 6.49
CA ILE A 172 -5.79 6.05 6.93
C ILE A 172 -6.06 6.13 8.44
N GLY A 173 -6.97 5.29 8.97
CA GLY A 173 -7.27 5.22 10.40
C GLY A 173 -6.09 4.79 11.24
N GLU A 174 -5.40 3.70 10.87
CA GLU A 174 -4.19 3.20 11.55
C GLU A 174 -3.08 4.27 11.58
N ILE A 175 -2.83 4.93 10.44
CA ILE A 175 -1.81 5.98 10.33
C ILE A 175 -2.19 7.22 11.17
N ALA A 176 -3.46 7.59 11.17
CA ALA A 176 -3.93 8.72 11.98
C ALA A 176 -3.81 8.45 13.49
N GLU A 177 -4.06 7.21 13.94
CA GLU A 177 -3.92 6.80 15.34
C GLU A 177 -2.48 6.91 15.85
N ILE A 178 -1.49 6.72 15.00
CA ILE A 178 -0.06 6.88 15.34
C ILE A 178 0.47 8.29 15.11
N GLY A 179 -0.38 9.23 14.71
CA GLY A 179 -0.02 10.66 14.58
C GLY A 179 0.47 11.05 13.18
N GLY A 180 0.32 10.20 12.17
CA GLY A 180 0.64 10.51 10.78
C GLY A 180 -0.09 11.75 10.29
N LYS A 181 0.58 12.56 9.48
CA LYS A 181 0.07 13.84 8.97
C LYS A 181 -0.28 13.80 7.49
N GLU A 182 0.43 12.97 6.75
CA GLU A 182 0.29 12.87 5.30
C GLU A 182 0.46 11.43 4.84
N ILE A 183 -0.27 11.06 3.80
CA ILE A 183 -0.19 9.74 3.17
C ILE A 183 0.02 9.91 1.67
N LEU A 184 1.02 9.23 1.17
CA LEU A 184 1.37 9.13 -0.24
C LEU A 184 0.84 7.80 -0.81
N ALA A 185 0.54 7.81 -2.09
CA ALA A 185 0.24 6.60 -2.85
C ALA A 185 0.57 6.83 -4.32
N ASP A 186 1.14 5.81 -4.95
CA ASP A 186 1.61 5.86 -6.33
C ASP A 186 1.05 4.69 -7.16
N PRO A 187 -0.22 4.76 -7.58
CA PRO A 187 -0.77 3.80 -8.49
C PRO A 187 -0.31 4.08 -9.92
N ASP A 188 0.05 3.04 -10.67
CA ASP A 188 0.24 3.14 -12.11
C ASP A 188 -0.96 3.87 -12.77
N GLU A 189 -0.68 4.75 -13.73
CA GLU A 189 -1.72 5.57 -14.39
C GLU A 189 -2.77 4.73 -15.15
N ALA A 190 -2.39 3.55 -15.63
CA ALA A 190 -3.31 2.61 -16.25
C ALA A 190 -4.16 1.85 -15.21
N ASN A 191 -3.82 1.91 -13.92
CA ASN A 191 -4.58 1.29 -12.84
C ASN A 191 -5.75 2.17 -12.39
N VAL A 192 -6.67 2.42 -13.31
CA VAL A 192 -7.84 3.30 -13.11
C VAL A 192 -8.66 2.90 -11.88
N LEU A 193 -8.69 1.61 -11.51
CA LEU A 193 -9.44 1.14 -10.33
C LEU A 193 -8.77 1.60 -9.04
N SER A 194 -7.45 1.54 -8.95
CA SER A 194 -6.71 2.06 -7.80
C SER A 194 -6.85 3.57 -7.69
N ILE A 195 -6.66 4.30 -8.80
CA ILE A 195 -6.84 5.75 -8.85
C ILE A 195 -8.23 6.18 -8.34
N ARG A 196 -9.31 5.55 -8.83
CA ARG A 196 -10.68 5.85 -8.37
C ARG A 196 -10.87 5.54 -6.88
N THR A 197 -10.25 4.47 -6.40
CA THR A 197 -10.29 4.09 -4.99
C THR A 197 -9.64 5.16 -4.11
N LEU A 198 -8.45 5.65 -4.47
CA LEU A 198 -7.75 6.71 -3.76
C LEU A 198 -8.55 8.01 -3.76
N LEU A 199 -8.98 8.49 -4.93
CA LEU A 199 -9.82 9.69 -5.06
C LEU A 199 -11.10 9.60 -4.21
N SER A 200 -11.74 8.43 -4.16
CA SER A 200 -12.95 8.21 -3.35
C SER A 200 -12.70 8.23 -1.83
N ASN A 201 -11.44 8.18 -1.40
CA ASN A 201 -11.00 8.33 -0.02
C ASN A 201 -10.43 9.72 0.29
N GLY A 202 -10.48 10.66 -0.66
CA GLY A 202 -10.04 12.03 -0.45
C GLY A 202 -8.58 12.32 -0.83
N PHE A 203 -7.90 11.38 -1.46
CA PHE A 203 -6.60 11.67 -2.06
C PHE A 203 -6.75 12.69 -3.19
N VAL A 204 -5.75 13.55 -3.34
CA VAL A 204 -5.64 14.52 -4.44
C VAL A 204 -4.38 14.20 -5.26
N LYS A 205 -4.41 14.59 -6.55
CA LYS A 205 -3.26 14.52 -7.45
C LYS A 205 -2.31 15.66 -7.19
#